data_d3853d401d8d7b7daba8279a05086c53
#
_entry.id   d3853d401d8d7b7daba8279a05086c53
#
_cell.length_a   1.000
_cell.length_b   1.000
_cell.length_c   1.000
_cell.angle_alpha   90.00
_cell.angle_beta   90.00
_cell.angle_gamma   90.00
#
_symmetry.space_group_name_H-M   'P 1'
#
loop_
_entity.id
_entity.type
_entity.pdbx_description
1 polymer ?
#
loop_
_entity_poly.entity_id
_entity_poly.type
_entity_poly.pdbx_seq_one_letter_code
_entity_poly.pdbx_strand_id
1 'polypeptide(L)'
;MAVTLHFLPRDHWMNDPNGFIYYRGKYHIFYQYFPYESRWGTMHWGHKTSTDLVHWKDEGIALYPSRDFDRNGCFSGSAIEIDGKMYLYYTAIVYASMDPANIHVSGSGLIACQAMLESPDGMHFPAEEKRIIIPTFSENEVGHPGDTRDPKVWQEREQYFMVLGSRKGEQGNLLLYSSRDGLHWQFASVVSDERIKSHTWECPDIFSIDGEHYLIMSPI
;
A
#
# COMPACT_ATOMS: atom_id res chain seq x y z
N MET A 1 -1.07 33.77 9.36
CA MET A 1 -1.42 32.42 8.89
C MET A 1 -1.43 31.49 10.10
N ALA A 2 -2.53 30.79 10.35
CA ALA A 2 -2.52 29.77 11.38
C ALA A 2 -1.64 28.62 10.89
N VAL A 3 -0.66 28.21 11.66
CA VAL A 3 0.15 27.02 11.36
C VAL A 3 -0.75 25.82 11.63
N THR A 4 -1.15 25.10 10.59
CA THR A 4 -1.88 23.86 10.74
C THR A 4 -0.87 22.74 10.98
N LEU A 5 -0.80 22.26 12.22
CA LEU A 5 0.12 21.17 12.62
C LEU A 5 -0.32 19.80 12.10
N HIS A 6 -1.52 19.72 11.54
CA HIS A 6 -2.08 18.46 11.04
C HIS A 6 -1.99 18.39 9.52
N PHE A 7 -1.56 17.23 9.03
CA PHE A 7 -1.68 16.85 7.63
C PHE A 7 -3.15 16.56 7.33
N LEU A 8 -3.74 17.27 6.37
CA LEU A 8 -5.14 17.12 5.98
C LEU A 8 -5.23 16.75 4.50
N PRO A 9 -6.24 15.99 4.07
CA PRO A 9 -6.51 15.80 2.66
C PRO A 9 -6.94 17.13 2.03
N ARG A 10 -7.02 17.16 0.71
CA ARG A 10 -7.57 18.32 0.00
C ARG A 10 -9.02 18.57 0.40
N ASP A 11 -9.78 17.48 0.49
CA ASP A 11 -11.21 17.44 0.86
C ASP A 11 -11.59 16.00 1.22
N HIS A 12 -12.82 15.76 1.63
CA HIS A 12 -13.45 14.46 1.84
C HIS A 12 -12.70 13.51 2.79
N TRP A 13 -12.47 12.24 2.40
CA TRP A 13 -11.98 11.18 3.28
C TRP A 13 -10.49 10.89 3.11
N MET A 14 -9.83 10.68 4.22
CA MET A 14 -8.45 10.21 4.28
C MET A 14 -8.28 9.23 5.44
N ASN A 15 -7.49 8.18 5.25
CA ASN A 15 -7.02 7.29 6.31
C ASN A 15 -5.49 7.06 6.21
N ASP A 16 -5.00 5.87 5.91
CA ASP A 16 -3.61 5.48 6.03
C ASP A 16 -2.64 6.36 5.24
N PRO A 17 -1.54 6.83 5.86
CA PRO A 17 -0.41 7.36 5.11
C PRO A 17 0.29 6.22 4.36
N ASN A 18 0.68 6.47 3.12
CA ASN A 18 1.32 5.52 2.23
C ASN A 18 2.60 6.08 1.63
N GLY A 19 3.53 5.22 1.27
CA GLY A 19 4.63 5.55 0.37
C GLY A 19 5.46 6.75 0.77
N PHE A 20 5.69 7.01 2.06
CA PHE A 20 6.54 8.11 2.50
C PHE A 20 7.97 7.88 2.02
N ILE A 21 8.51 8.82 1.22
CA ILE A 21 9.84 8.71 0.62
C ILE A 21 10.46 10.09 0.39
N TYR A 22 11.78 10.20 0.58
CA TYR A 22 12.55 11.33 0.08
C TYR A 22 13.08 11.00 -1.31
N TYR A 23 12.68 11.76 -2.31
CA TYR A 23 13.03 11.50 -3.69
C TYR A 23 13.22 12.81 -4.46
N ARG A 24 14.33 12.91 -5.20
CA ARG A 24 14.72 14.10 -6.01
C ARG A 24 14.58 15.44 -5.28
N GLY A 25 15.05 15.49 -4.02
CA GLY A 25 15.09 16.75 -3.25
C GLY A 25 13.79 17.13 -2.55
N LYS A 26 12.78 16.25 -2.55
CA LYS A 26 11.50 16.45 -1.88
C LYS A 26 11.11 15.24 -1.04
N TYR A 27 10.39 15.47 0.02
CA TYR A 27 9.63 14.46 0.71
C TYR A 27 8.30 14.28 -0.02
N HIS A 28 7.95 13.05 -0.33
CA HIS A 28 6.67 12.65 -0.91
C HIS A 28 5.92 11.85 0.14
N ILE A 29 4.65 12.13 0.30
CA ILE A 29 3.72 11.32 1.08
C ILE A 29 2.47 11.08 0.25
N PHE A 30 2.07 9.84 0.21
CA PHE A 30 0.79 9.44 -0.34
C PHE A 30 -0.14 9.08 0.79
N TYR A 31 -1.43 8.97 0.52
CA TYR A 31 -2.42 8.62 1.54
C TYR A 31 -3.65 8.02 0.90
N GLN A 32 -4.30 7.10 1.61
CA GLN A 32 -5.59 6.59 1.23
C GLN A 32 -6.57 7.75 1.14
N TYR A 33 -7.22 7.89 -0.01
CA TYR A 33 -8.06 9.02 -0.33
C TYR A 33 -9.33 8.58 -1.05
N PHE A 34 -10.50 9.03 -0.55
CA PHE A 34 -11.75 8.91 -1.28
C PHE A 34 -12.24 10.31 -1.68
N PRO A 35 -12.16 10.67 -2.98
CA PRO A 35 -12.34 12.05 -3.44
C PRO A 35 -13.80 12.49 -3.62
N TYR A 36 -14.76 11.62 -3.32
CA TYR A 36 -16.16 11.90 -3.67
C TYR A 36 -17.03 12.20 -2.47
N GLU A 37 -16.69 11.69 -1.28
CA GLU A 37 -17.48 11.91 -0.05
C GLU A 37 -16.59 11.82 1.20
N SER A 38 -17.07 12.40 2.32
CA SER A 38 -16.41 12.32 3.63
C SER A 38 -16.69 10.98 4.34
N ARG A 39 -16.52 9.89 3.64
CA ARG A 39 -16.61 8.52 4.12
C ARG A 39 -15.67 7.60 3.35
N TRP A 40 -15.41 6.44 3.90
CA TRP A 40 -14.64 5.41 3.21
C TRP A 40 -15.37 4.89 1.95
N GLY A 41 -14.63 4.59 0.88
CA GLY A 41 -15.21 4.11 -0.38
C GLY A 41 -14.15 3.50 -1.29
N THR A 42 -14.30 3.64 -2.59
CA THR A 42 -13.33 3.18 -3.59
C THR A 42 -12.04 3.99 -3.47
N MET A 43 -11.04 3.42 -2.81
CA MET A 43 -9.82 4.13 -2.43
C MET A 43 -8.93 4.49 -3.62
N HIS A 44 -8.42 5.71 -3.56
CA HIS A 44 -7.37 6.28 -4.39
C HIS A 44 -6.16 6.58 -3.52
N TRP A 45 -5.05 7.00 -4.09
CA TRP A 45 -3.95 7.62 -3.36
C TRP A 45 -3.87 9.11 -3.70
N GLY A 46 -4.08 9.96 -2.70
CA GLY A 46 -3.71 11.36 -2.75
C GLY A 46 -2.20 11.51 -2.61
N HIS A 47 -1.64 12.61 -3.11
CA HIS A 47 -0.21 12.87 -3.12
C HIS A 47 0.10 14.29 -2.65
N LYS A 48 1.07 14.42 -1.75
CA LYS A 48 1.63 15.69 -1.33
C LYS A 48 3.14 15.66 -1.30
N THR A 49 3.76 16.82 -1.54
CA THR A 49 5.21 16.99 -1.48
C THR A 49 5.59 18.09 -0.51
N SER A 50 6.79 17.98 0.08
CA SER A 50 7.38 18.99 0.96
C SER A 50 8.89 19.04 0.80
N THR A 51 9.49 20.19 1.09
CA THR A 51 10.96 20.35 1.20
C THR A 51 11.43 20.42 2.65
N ASP A 52 10.51 20.58 3.60
CA ASP A 52 10.82 20.87 5.01
C ASP A 52 9.99 20.05 6.02
N LEU A 53 9.11 19.14 5.55
CA LEU A 53 8.20 18.32 6.36
C LEU A 53 7.11 19.11 7.12
N VAL A 54 7.09 20.42 6.96
CA VAL A 54 6.14 21.34 7.63
C VAL A 54 5.14 21.89 6.63
N HIS A 55 5.63 22.36 5.48
CA HIS A 55 4.79 22.94 4.44
C HIS A 55 4.58 21.92 3.31
N TRP A 56 3.35 21.48 3.16
CA TRP A 56 2.98 20.46 2.19
C TRP A 56 2.21 21.06 1.02
N LYS A 57 2.67 20.77 -0.18
CA LYS A 57 1.99 21.11 -1.43
C LYS A 57 1.13 19.92 -1.86
N ASP A 58 -0.13 20.18 -2.18
CA ASP A 58 -1.02 19.19 -2.78
C ASP A 58 -0.68 19.01 -4.26
N GLU A 59 -0.40 17.77 -4.66
CA GLU A 59 -0.07 17.41 -6.05
C GLU A 59 -1.22 16.64 -6.74
N GLY A 60 -2.33 16.41 -6.02
CA GLY A 60 -3.52 15.74 -6.53
C GLY A 60 -3.55 14.24 -6.27
N ILE A 61 -4.07 13.47 -7.22
CA ILE A 61 -4.20 12.01 -7.13
C ILE A 61 -3.07 11.33 -7.90
N ALA A 62 -2.32 10.45 -7.22
CA ALA A 62 -1.26 9.64 -7.82
C ALA A 62 -1.76 8.28 -8.33
N LEU A 63 -2.57 7.58 -7.53
CA LEU A 63 -3.16 6.30 -7.90
C LEU A 63 -4.68 6.38 -7.84
N TYR A 64 -5.32 5.75 -8.81
CA TYR A 64 -6.78 5.62 -8.87
C TYR A 64 -7.14 4.30 -9.54
N PRO A 65 -8.31 3.71 -9.27
CA PRO A 65 -8.80 2.53 -9.95
C PRO A 65 -8.86 2.76 -11.47
N SER A 66 -8.14 1.94 -12.23
CA SER A 66 -7.98 2.16 -13.68
C SER A 66 -7.72 0.88 -14.48
N ARG A 67 -7.56 -0.25 -13.77
CA ARG A 67 -7.35 -1.57 -14.35
C ARG A 67 -8.40 -2.53 -13.83
N ASP A 68 -8.64 -3.63 -14.54
CA ASP A 68 -9.62 -4.64 -14.10
C ASP A 68 -9.31 -5.21 -12.73
N PHE A 69 -8.02 -5.33 -12.39
CA PHE A 69 -7.56 -5.90 -11.13
C PHE A 69 -7.64 -4.91 -9.94
N ASP A 70 -7.76 -3.61 -10.18
CA ASP A 70 -7.88 -2.58 -9.12
C ASP A 70 -9.18 -1.77 -9.20
N ARG A 71 -10.16 -2.22 -9.98
CA ARG A 71 -11.37 -1.45 -10.28
C ARG A 71 -12.18 -1.01 -9.06
N ASN A 72 -11.99 -1.65 -7.92
CA ASN A 72 -12.70 -1.33 -6.69
C ASN A 72 -11.84 -0.65 -5.62
N GLY A 73 -10.56 -0.41 -5.90
CA GLY A 73 -9.70 0.38 -5.02
C GLY A 73 -8.22 0.07 -5.14
N CYS A 74 -7.43 1.08 -4.83
CA CYS A 74 -6.00 1.01 -4.58
C CYS A 74 -5.80 1.14 -3.07
N PHE A 75 -5.60 0.01 -2.37
CA PHE A 75 -5.41 -0.02 -0.92
C PHE A 75 -3.97 0.34 -0.55
N SER A 76 -3.68 0.30 0.74
CA SER A 76 -2.42 0.77 1.31
C SER A 76 -1.18 0.06 0.76
N GLY A 77 -0.04 0.69 0.97
CA GLY A 77 1.24 0.20 0.50
C GLY A 77 2.38 1.18 0.69
N SER A 78 3.45 1.04 -0.09
CA SER A 78 4.70 1.76 0.10
C SER A 78 5.31 2.29 -1.20
N ALA A 79 6.36 3.10 -1.09
CA ALA A 79 7.15 3.58 -2.20
C ALA A 79 8.64 3.29 -1.99
N ILE A 80 9.37 3.08 -3.06
CA ILE A 80 10.82 2.95 -3.06
C ILE A 80 11.43 3.53 -4.34
N GLU A 81 12.67 3.96 -4.28
CA GLU A 81 13.47 4.33 -5.45
C GLU A 81 14.27 3.11 -5.93
N ILE A 82 14.20 2.81 -7.22
CA ILE A 82 15.01 1.80 -7.89
C ILE A 82 15.54 2.41 -9.19
N ASP A 83 16.84 2.45 -9.38
CA ASP A 83 17.50 2.96 -10.59
C ASP A 83 17.02 4.36 -11.03
N GLY A 84 16.81 5.25 -10.04
CA GLY A 84 16.42 6.63 -10.28
C GLY A 84 14.95 6.84 -10.65
N LYS A 85 14.11 5.82 -10.53
CA LYS A 85 12.66 5.87 -10.71
C LYS A 85 11.96 5.58 -9.38
N MET A 86 10.76 6.13 -9.20
CA MET A 86 9.92 5.83 -8.06
C MET A 86 8.95 4.69 -8.39
N TYR A 87 8.87 3.72 -7.50
CA TYR A 87 7.92 2.60 -7.59
C TYR A 87 6.94 2.67 -6.43
N LEU A 88 5.65 2.66 -6.73
CA LEU A 88 4.57 2.53 -5.76
C LEU A 88 4.11 1.07 -5.74
N TYR A 89 4.10 0.46 -4.57
CA TYR A 89 3.56 -0.88 -4.34
C TYR A 89 2.27 -0.74 -3.55
N TYR A 90 1.21 -1.40 -3.97
CA TYR A 90 -0.10 -1.26 -3.36
C TYR A 90 -0.92 -2.54 -3.47
N THR A 91 -1.92 -2.66 -2.64
CA THR A 91 -2.89 -3.73 -2.77
C THR A 91 -4.02 -3.28 -3.69
N ALA A 92 -4.16 -4.01 -4.78
CA ALA A 92 -5.22 -3.81 -5.75
C ALA A 92 -6.40 -4.72 -5.41
N ILE A 93 -7.63 -4.19 -5.38
CA ILE A 93 -8.80 -4.95 -4.97
C ILE A 93 -9.92 -4.94 -6.00
N VAL A 94 -10.64 -6.08 -5.99
CA VAL A 94 -11.95 -6.23 -6.62
C VAL A 94 -12.90 -6.93 -5.65
N TYR A 95 -14.21 -6.72 -5.82
CA TYR A 95 -15.24 -7.45 -5.11
C TYR A 95 -15.90 -8.47 -6.03
N ALA A 96 -16.16 -9.67 -5.51
CA ALA A 96 -16.88 -10.71 -6.24
C ALA A 96 -18.32 -10.29 -6.53
N SER A 97 -18.93 -9.51 -5.62
CA SER A 97 -20.28 -8.96 -5.78
C SER A 97 -20.33 -7.52 -5.34
N MET A 98 -20.88 -6.65 -6.18
CA MET A 98 -21.11 -5.23 -5.91
C MET A 98 -22.56 -4.88 -6.21
N ASP A 99 -23.10 -3.89 -5.47
CA ASP A 99 -24.31 -3.20 -5.89
C ASP A 99 -23.96 -2.16 -6.97
N PRO A 100 -24.41 -2.34 -8.22
CA PRO A 100 -24.08 -1.40 -9.31
C PRO A 100 -24.62 0.02 -9.07
N ALA A 101 -25.63 0.17 -8.21
CA ALA A 101 -26.19 1.48 -7.83
C ALA A 101 -25.32 2.22 -6.80
N ASN A 102 -24.35 1.54 -6.21
CA ASN A 102 -23.52 2.11 -5.15
C ASN A 102 -22.03 1.87 -5.38
N ILE A 103 -21.44 2.65 -6.26
CA ILE A 103 -20.01 2.62 -6.59
C ILE A 103 -19.10 3.03 -5.41
N HIS A 104 -19.67 3.55 -4.32
CA HIS A 104 -18.94 4.08 -3.17
C HIS A 104 -18.87 3.10 -2.00
N VAL A 105 -19.59 2.00 -2.07
CA VAL A 105 -19.67 1.02 -0.99
C VAL A 105 -18.88 -0.22 -1.35
N SER A 106 -18.18 -0.75 -0.36
CA SER A 106 -17.56 -2.06 -0.45
C SER A 106 -18.60 -3.12 -0.86
N GLY A 107 -18.23 -3.92 -1.82
CA GLY A 107 -18.98 -5.14 -2.16
C GLY A 107 -18.73 -6.24 -1.13
N SER A 108 -19.15 -7.45 -1.47
CA SER A 108 -18.80 -8.66 -0.72
C SER A 108 -17.83 -9.54 -1.50
N GLY A 109 -17.08 -10.37 -0.76
CA GLY A 109 -16.06 -11.24 -1.36
C GLY A 109 -14.89 -10.44 -1.86
N LEU A 110 -14.12 -9.83 -0.94
CA LEU A 110 -12.90 -9.10 -1.26
C LEU A 110 -11.87 -10.04 -1.88
N ILE A 111 -11.32 -9.63 -3.01
CA ILE A 111 -10.26 -10.32 -3.75
C ILE A 111 -9.12 -9.33 -3.89
N ALA A 112 -7.94 -9.68 -3.37
CA ALA A 112 -6.77 -8.84 -3.34
C ALA A 112 -5.62 -9.45 -4.13
N CYS A 113 -4.89 -8.60 -4.85
CA CYS A 113 -3.56 -8.93 -5.40
C CYS A 113 -2.61 -7.78 -5.10
N GLN A 114 -1.30 -8.04 -5.17
CA GLN A 114 -0.35 -6.97 -5.01
C GLN A 114 0.07 -6.45 -6.39
N ALA A 115 0.07 -5.14 -6.53
CA ALA A 115 0.39 -4.46 -7.76
C ALA A 115 1.45 -3.39 -7.53
N MET A 116 2.06 -2.95 -8.62
CA MET A 116 3.01 -1.86 -8.62
C MET A 116 2.74 -0.90 -9.77
N LEU A 117 3.21 0.33 -9.60
CA LEU A 117 3.26 1.37 -10.61
C LEU A 117 4.66 1.98 -10.64
N GLU A 118 5.25 2.10 -11.82
CA GLU A 118 6.49 2.84 -12.05
C GLU A 118 6.20 4.30 -12.38
N SER A 119 6.89 5.23 -11.71
CA SER A 119 6.89 6.66 -12.03
C SER A 119 8.31 7.11 -12.40
N PRO A 120 8.50 7.74 -13.57
CA PRO A 120 9.83 8.17 -14.02
C PRO A 120 10.39 9.33 -13.20
N ASP A 121 9.55 10.09 -12.52
CA ASP A 121 9.93 11.35 -11.88
C ASP A 121 9.28 11.62 -10.50
N GLY A 122 8.44 10.72 -10.01
CA GLY A 122 7.70 10.87 -8.75
C GLY A 122 6.54 11.86 -8.82
N MET A 123 6.20 12.35 -10.01
CA MET A 123 5.13 13.32 -10.24
C MET A 123 4.11 12.82 -11.28
N HIS A 124 4.56 12.02 -12.25
CA HIS A 124 3.71 11.40 -13.25
C HIS A 124 3.53 9.91 -12.92
N PHE A 125 2.28 9.49 -12.82
CA PHE A 125 1.89 8.14 -12.43
C PHE A 125 1.01 7.51 -13.54
N PRO A 126 1.64 7.03 -14.64
CA PRO A 126 0.91 6.53 -15.80
C PRO A 126 0.20 5.22 -15.49
N ALA A 127 -1.12 5.21 -15.60
CA ALA A 127 -1.94 4.05 -15.23
C ALA A 127 -1.64 2.80 -16.08
N GLU A 128 -1.12 2.98 -17.29
CA GLU A 128 -0.67 1.91 -18.20
C GLU A 128 0.51 1.11 -17.65
N GLU A 129 1.33 1.71 -16.80
CA GLU A 129 2.49 1.07 -16.15
C GLU A 129 2.12 0.19 -14.93
N LYS A 130 0.85 0.19 -14.56
CA LYS A 130 0.36 -0.69 -13.49
C LYS A 130 0.44 -2.15 -13.87
N ARG A 131 1.00 -2.97 -12.99
CA ARG A 131 1.09 -4.43 -13.18
C ARG A 131 0.97 -5.20 -11.88
N ILE A 132 0.40 -6.39 -11.97
CA ILE A 132 0.35 -7.34 -10.85
C ILE A 132 1.75 -7.91 -10.65
N ILE A 133 2.21 -7.96 -9.39
CA ILE A 133 3.49 -8.54 -8.98
C ILE A 133 3.33 -9.79 -8.11
N ILE A 134 2.25 -9.87 -7.33
CA ILE A 134 1.84 -11.07 -6.60
C ILE A 134 0.35 -11.26 -6.90
N PRO A 135 -0.02 -12.35 -7.57
CA PRO A 135 -1.43 -12.63 -7.90
C PRO A 135 -2.24 -12.94 -6.64
N THR A 136 -3.56 -12.93 -6.78
CA THR A 136 -4.48 -13.37 -5.74
C THR A 136 -4.19 -14.80 -5.32
N PHE A 137 -4.17 -15.04 -4.02
CA PHE A 137 -4.01 -16.37 -3.45
C PHE A 137 -5.29 -17.21 -3.62
N SER A 138 -5.11 -18.51 -3.73
CA SER A 138 -6.18 -19.48 -3.56
C SER A 138 -6.38 -19.82 -2.07
N GLU A 139 -7.54 -20.32 -1.67
CA GLU A 139 -7.88 -20.60 -0.25
C GLU A 139 -6.90 -21.52 0.49
N ASN A 140 -6.19 -22.39 -0.24
CA ASN A 140 -5.25 -23.36 0.36
C ASN A 140 -3.78 -22.93 0.27
N GLU A 141 -3.50 -21.73 -0.20
CA GLU A 141 -2.14 -21.20 -0.32
C GLU A 141 -1.66 -20.56 0.98
N VAL A 142 -0.45 -20.00 0.95
CA VAL A 142 0.21 -19.38 2.10
C VAL A 142 -0.46 -18.08 2.54
N GLY A 143 -1.08 -17.35 1.62
CA GLY A 143 -1.81 -16.11 1.85
C GLY A 143 -3.32 -16.29 1.73
N HIS A 144 -4.07 -15.36 2.29
CA HIS A 144 -5.52 -15.31 2.20
C HIS A 144 -5.96 -14.48 0.97
N PRO A 145 -6.94 -14.93 0.16
CA PRO A 145 -7.32 -14.25 -1.09
C PRO A 145 -7.83 -12.81 -0.90
N GLY A 146 -8.46 -12.49 0.21
CA GLY A 146 -8.99 -11.15 0.49
C GLY A 146 -8.22 -10.37 1.56
N ASP A 147 -7.50 -11.05 2.45
CA ASP A 147 -6.84 -10.43 3.60
C ASP A 147 -5.32 -10.37 3.48
N THR A 148 -4.76 -10.60 2.29
CA THR A 148 -3.33 -10.35 2.04
C THR A 148 -3.16 -8.98 1.42
N ARG A 149 -2.53 -8.02 2.18
CA ARG A 149 -2.50 -6.61 1.81
C ARG A 149 -1.32 -5.83 2.39
N ASP A 150 -1.24 -4.54 2.01
CA ASP A 150 -0.38 -3.50 2.56
C ASP A 150 1.12 -3.78 2.35
N PRO A 151 1.60 -3.88 1.09
CA PRO A 151 2.98 -4.20 0.80
C PRO A 151 3.93 -3.09 1.31
N LYS A 152 4.80 -3.43 2.26
CA LYS A 152 5.96 -2.62 2.63
C LYS A 152 7.19 -3.19 1.97
N VAL A 153 7.81 -2.39 1.10
CA VAL A 153 9.05 -2.73 0.39
C VAL A 153 10.21 -1.93 0.97
N TRP A 154 11.36 -2.59 1.14
CA TRP A 154 12.62 -1.94 1.51
C TRP A 154 13.79 -2.64 0.82
N GLN A 155 14.92 -1.95 0.78
CA GLN A 155 16.18 -2.50 0.31
C GLN A 155 17.13 -2.67 1.49
N GLU A 156 17.79 -3.80 1.54
CA GLU A 156 18.89 -4.05 2.45
C GLU A 156 20.06 -4.65 1.66
N ARG A 157 21.20 -3.93 1.66
CA ARG A 157 22.36 -4.25 0.82
C ARG A 157 21.98 -4.27 -0.67
N GLU A 158 22.17 -5.39 -1.34
CA GLU A 158 21.87 -5.58 -2.77
C GLU A 158 20.56 -6.35 -3.01
N GLN A 159 19.72 -6.46 -1.99
CA GLN A 159 18.48 -7.25 -2.07
C GLN A 159 17.27 -6.40 -1.62
N TYR A 160 16.15 -6.62 -2.26
CA TYR A 160 14.87 -6.04 -1.89
C TYR A 160 14.04 -7.06 -1.13
N PHE A 161 13.29 -6.57 -0.18
CA PHE A 161 12.35 -7.34 0.63
C PHE A 161 10.98 -6.69 0.60
N MET A 162 9.94 -7.51 0.77
CA MET A 162 8.56 -7.06 0.91
C MET A 162 7.91 -7.84 2.03
N VAL A 163 7.20 -7.15 2.90
CA VAL A 163 6.31 -7.77 3.89
C VAL A 163 4.87 -7.37 3.60
N LEU A 164 3.96 -8.34 3.73
CA LEU A 164 2.53 -8.21 3.55
C LEU A 164 1.81 -8.62 4.82
N GLY A 165 0.78 -7.89 5.21
CA GLY A 165 -0.20 -8.38 6.17
C GLY A 165 -1.04 -9.51 5.56
N SER A 166 -1.39 -10.50 6.36
CA SER A 166 -2.21 -11.63 5.93
C SER A 166 -2.83 -12.37 7.11
N ARG A 167 -3.48 -13.50 6.84
CA ARG A 167 -3.95 -14.45 7.85
C ARG A 167 -3.96 -15.89 7.33
N LYS A 168 -3.97 -16.82 8.28
CA LYS A 168 -4.27 -18.23 8.02
C LYS A 168 -5.35 -18.70 8.99
N GLY A 169 -6.50 -19.09 8.46
CA GLY A 169 -7.70 -19.31 9.30
C GLY A 169 -8.09 -18.01 10.02
N GLU A 170 -8.18 -18.06 11.35
CA GLU A 170 -8.50 -16.91 12.21
C GLU A 170 -7.27 -16.26 12.84
N GLN A 171 -6.05 -16.59 12.39
CA GLN A 171 -4.80 -16.08 12.95
C GLN A 171 -4.09 -15.19 11.95
N GLY A 172 -3.91 -13.92 12.32
CA GLY A 172 -3.10 -12.96 11.57
C GLY A 172 -1.64 -13.37 11.50
N ASN A 173 -1.01 -13.07 10.37
CA ASN A 173 0.40 -13.31 10.12
C ASN A 173 0.95 -12.31 9.09
N LEU A 174 2.24 -12.39 8.81
CA LEU A 174 2.89 -11.66 7.73
C LEU A 174 3.54 -12.64 6.76
N LEU A 175 3.50 -12.28 5.48
CA LEU A 175 4.21 -12.96 4.42
C LEU A 175 5.44 -12.16 4.03
N LEU A 176 6.61 -12.79 4.07
CA LEU A 176 7.88 -12.19 3.65
C LEU A 176 8.26 -12.67 2.25
N TYR A 177 8.62 -11.73 1.41
CA TYR A 177 9.15 -11.95 0.07
C TYR A 177 10.52 -11.33 -0.09
N SER A 178 11.29 -11.83 -1.04
CA SER A 178 12.57 -11.27 -1.45
C SER A 178 12.64 -11.10 -2.96
N SER A 179 13.48 -10.16 -3.41
CA SER A 179 13.70 -9.86 -4.82
C SER A 179 15.13 -9.35 -5.04
N ARG A 180 15.69 -9.59 -6.23
CA ARG A 180 16.98 -9.03 -6.63
C ARG A 180 16.86 -7.70 -7.36
N ASP A 181 15.69 -7.42 -7.93
CA ASP A 181 15.44 -6.26 -8.78
C ASP A 181 14.27 -5.39 -8.29
N GLY A 182 13.58 -5.79 -7.21
CA GLY A 182 12.38 -5.14 -6.73
C GLY A 182 11.13 -5.38 -7.59
N LEU A 183 11.26 -6.07 -8.72
CA LEU A 183 10.18 -6.25 -9.71
C LEU A 183 9.63 -7.68 -9.71
N HIS A 184 10.49 -8.67 -9.48
CA HIS A 184 10.15 -10.09 -9.45
C HIS A 184 10.34 -10.65 -8.05
N TRP A 185 9.26 -11.11 -7.45
CA TRP A 185 9.19 -11.47 -6.04
C TRP A 185 9.14 -12.97 -5.83
N GLN A 186 9.91 -13.46 -4.85
CA GLN A 186 9.92 -14.86 -4.43
C GLN A 186 9.48 -14.93 -2.96
N PHE A 187 8.52 -15.80 -2.68
CA PHE A 187 8.12 -16.08 -1.30
C PHE A 187 9.29 -16.61 -0.49
N ALA A 188 9.51 -16.05 0.70
CA ALA A 188 10.60 -16.41 1.59
C ALA A 188 10.12 -17.12 2.85
N SER A 189 9.17 -16.54 3.59
CA SER A 189 8.69 -17.13 4.85
C SER A 189 7.38 -16.51 5.33
N VAL A 190 6.80 -17.14 6.36
CA VAL A 190 5.71 -16.59 7.17
C VAL A 190 6.28 -16.13 8.52
N VAL A 191 5.86 -14.96 8.97
CA VAL A 191 6.10 -14.47 10.34
C VAL A 191 4.78 -14.50 11.09
N SER A 192 4.75 -15.18 12.24
CA SER A 192 3.56 -15.27 13.09
C SER A 192 3.96 -15.29 14.57
N ASP A 193 3.07 -14.83 15.42
CA ASP A 193 3.22 -14.89 16.87
C ASP A 193 1.89 -15.29 17.50
N GLU A 194 1.84 -16.46 18.10
CA GLU A 194 0.62 -16.99 18.74
C GLU A 194 0.14 -16.18 19.96
N ARG A 195 0.99 -15.29 20.48
CA ARG A 195 0.63 -14.39 21.58
C ARG A 195 -0.26 -13.25 21.12
N ILE A 196 -0.20 -12.90 19.82
CA ILE A 196 -1.00 -11.84 19.22
C ILE A 196 -2.28 -12.45 18.65
N LYS A 197 -3.34 -12.39 19.43
CA LYS A 197 -4.65 -12.92 19.06
C LYS A 197 -5.41 -11.89 18.23
N SER A 198 -5.31 -11.98 16.91
CA SER A 198 -5.99 -11.11 15.97
C SER A 198 -6.29 -11.84 14.68
N HIS A 199 -7.33 -11.40 13.99
CA HIS A 199 -7.79 -11.99 12.74
C HIS A 199 -6.85 -11.66 11.57
N THR A 200 -6.41 -10.41 11.44
CA THR A 200 -5.54 -9.95 10.36
C THR A 200 -4.49 -8.98 10.93
N TRP A 201 -3.30 -8.96 10.34
CA TRP A 201 -2.28 -7.96 10.64
C TRP A 201 -2.18 -7.00 9.47
N GLU A 202 -2.49 -5.73 9.72
CA GLU A 202 -2.53 -4.69 8.69
C GLU A 202 -1.33 -3.73 8.78
N CYS A 203 -1.08 -3.05 7.68
CA CYS A 203 -0.11 -1.96 7.55
C CYS A 203 1.26 -2.29 8.18
N PRO A 204 1.89 -3.43 7.84
CA PRO A 204 3.20 -3.74 8.38
C PRO A 204 4.23 -2.71 7.91
N ASP A 205 5.07 -2.26 8.83
CA ASP A 205 6.24 -1.44 8.51
C ASP A 205 7.47 -2.03 9.18
N ILE A 206 8.61 -1.95 8.51
CA ILE A 206 9.90 -2.41 9.02
C ILE A 206 10.95 -1.31 8.86
N PHE A 207 11.72 -1.10 9.90
CA PHE A 207 12.81 -0.14 9.92
C PHE A 207 13.93 -0.59 10.85
N SER A 208 15.09 0.04 10.74
CA SER A 208 16.25 -0.28 11.56
C SER A 208 16.70 0.92 12.38
N ILE A 209 17.00 0.71 13.67
CA ILE A 209 17.60 1.67 14.56
C ILE A 209 18.80 1.00 15.24
N ASP A 210 19.97 1.61 15.16
CA ASP A 210 21.21 1.13 15.81
C ASP A 210 21.57 -0.33 15.47
N GLY A 211 21.23 -0.78 14.27
CA GLY A 211 21.51 -2.15 13.78
C GLY A 211 20.47 -3.19 14.18
N GLU A 212 19.47 -2.82 14.95
CA GLU A 212 18.32 -3.67 15.27
C GLU A 212 17.15 -3.41 14.33
N HIS A 213 16.41 -4.46 13.96
CA HIS A 213 15.23 -4.38 13.11
C HIS A 213 13.95 -4.35 13.94
N TYR A 214 13.09 -3.42 13.61
CA TYR A 214 11.78 -3.26 14.28
C TYR A 214 10.67 -3.46 13.26
N LEU A 215 9.70 -4.27 13.62
CA LEU A 215 8.46 -4.47 12.89
C LEU A 215 7.30 -3.83 13.66
N ILE A 216 6.53 -3.01 12.98
CA ILE A 216 5.27 -2.45 13.48
C ILE A 216 4.15 -2.96 12.59
N MET A 217 3.01 -3.27 13.16
CA MET A 217 1.80 -3.65 12.42
C MET A 217 0.57 -3.36 13.27
N SER A 218 -0.61 -3.34 12.65
CA SER A 218 -1.90 -3.16 13.33
C SER A 218 -2.65 -4.48 13.36
N PRO A 219 -2.68 -5.19 14.51
CA PRO A 219 -3.48 -6.40 14.67
C PRO A 219 -4.96 -6.04 14.82
N ILE A 220 -5.85 -6.67 14.00
CA ILE A 220 -7.30 -6.46 13.97
C ILE A 220 -8.06 -7.73 14.32
#